data_6246b56abab870e909abf188141779fa
#
_entry.id   6246b56abab870e909abf188141779fa
#
_cell.length_a   1.000
_cell.length_b   1.000
_cell.length_c   1.000
_cell.angle_alpha   90.00
_cell.angle_beta   90.00
_cell.angle_gamma   90.00
#
_symmetry.space_group_name_H-M   'P 1'
#
loop_
_entity.id
_entity.type
_entity.pdbx_description
1 polymer ?
#
loop_
_entity_poly.entity_id
_entity_poly.type
_entity_poly.pdbx_seq_one_letter_code
_entity_poly.pdbx_strand_id
1 'polypeptide(L)'
;MSFVPPQFISQLPSVDRNNVDAQPFGIVQVDDTGVIKLYNRWESEMAGVAVSAAEGRNFFTQVAPCTNNRLMFGKFKDGVTKGELDSEFNYTFTYKMKPTNVQIRLFRHASSSTNWVLVGLRAA
;
A
#
# COMPACT_ATOMS: atom_id res chain seq x y z
N MET A 1 1.53 -16.38 -6.23
CA MET A 1 0.57 -16.52 -5.10
C MET A 1 0.54 -15.24 -4.30
N SER A 2 -0.64 -14.77 -3.96
CA SER A 2 -0.78 -13.53 -3.20
C SER A 2 -0.42 -13.72 -1.73
N PHE A 3 0.28 -12.75 -1.15
CA PHE A 3 0.59 -12.75 0.28
C PHE A 3 -0.62 -12.29 1.13
N VAL A 4 -1.70 -11.85 0.48
CA VAL A 4 -2.92 -11.37 1.15
C VAL A 4 -4.03 -12.40 0.92
N PRO A 5 -4.65 -12.91 2.01
CA PRO A 5 -5.75 -13.86 1.83
C PRO A 5 -6.91 -13.25 1.03
N PRO A 6 -7.52 -14.00 0.11
CA PRO A 6 -8.63 -13.46 -0.71
C PRO A 6 -9.79 -12.92 0.11
N GLN A 7 -10.13 -13.57 1.23
CA GLN A 7 -11.20 -13.11 2.09
C GLN A 7 -10.89 -11.76 2.73
N PHE A 8 -9.60 -11.46 2.97
CA PHE A 8 -9.20 -10.16 3.51
C PHE A 8 -9.37 -9.07 2.46
N ILE A 9 -9.06 -9.36 1.20
CA ILE A 9 -9.24 -8.42 0.09
C ILE A 9 -10.70 -7.99 0.01
N SER A 10 -11.64 -8.92 0.13
CA SER A 10 -13.06 -8.59 0.05
C SER A 10 -13.55 -7.76 1.23
N GLN A 11 -12.82 -7.77 2.35
CA GLN A 11 -13.18 -7.02 3.55
C GLN A 11 -12.51 -5.65 3.66
N LEU A 12 -11.59 -5.32 2.76
CA LEU A 12 -10.75 -4.12 2.88
C LEU A 12 -11.52 -2.84 3.20
N PRO A 13 -12.65 -2.54 2.54
CA PRO A 13 -13.34 -1.27 2.81
C PRO A 13 -13.94 -1.18 4.21
N SER A 14 -14.11 -2.29 4.90
CA SER A 14 -14.77 -2.32 6.21
C SER A 14 -13.82 -2.70 7.35
N VAL A 15 -12.51 -2.80 7.10
CA VAL A 15 -11.56 -3.14 8.15
C VAL A 15 -11.40 -1.98 9.13
N ASP A 16 -11.20 -2.33 10.40
CA ASP A 16 -10.94 -1.33 11.43
C ASP A 16 -9.45 -1.28 11.78
N ARG A 17 -9.06 -0.33 12.62
CA ARG A 17 -7.66 -0.12 13.02
C ARG A 17 -7.07 -1.38 13.68
N ASN A 18 -7.80 -2.01 14.59
CA ASN A 18 -7.30 -3.19 15.29
C ASN A 18 -7.05 -4.34 14.31
N ASN A 19 -7.94 -4.50 13.35
CA ASN A 19 -7.85 -5.57 12.36
C ASN A 19 -6.62 -5.38 11.47
N VAL A 20 -6.41 -4.16 10.93
CA VAL A 20 -5.28 -3.91 10.04
C VAL A 20 -3.94 -3.96 10.78
N ASP A 21 -3.91 -3.54 12.04
CA ASP A 21 -2.68 -3.57 12.84
C ASP A 21 -2.29 -4.98 13.28
N ALA A 22 -3.20 -5.92 13.22
CA ALA A 22 -2.94 -7.32 13.55
C ALA A 22 -2.39 -8.12 12.36
N GLN A 23 -2.40 -7.56 11.15
CA GLN A 23 -1.98 -8.30 9.96
C GLN A 23 -0.47 -8.35 9.82
N PRO A 24 0.09 -9.46 9.31
CA PRO A 24 1.55 -9.62 9.12
C PRO A 24 2.01 -9.10 7.75
N PHE A 25 1.41 -8.04 7.27
CA PHE A 25 1.78 -7.37 6.02
C PHE A 25 1.33 -5.90 6.08
N GLY A 26 1.92 -5.08 5.20
CA GLY A 26 1.61 -3.65 5.14
C GLY A 26 0.28 -3.38 4.46
N ILE A 27 -0.49 -2.47 5.05
CA ILE A 27 -1.79 -2.04 4.51
C ILE A 27 -1.81 -0.52 4.51
N VAL A 28 -1.88 0.06 3.33
CA VAL A 28 -1.96 1.51 3.16
C VAL A 28 -3.19 1.81 2.30
N GLN A 29 -4.13 2.58 2.84
CA GLN A 29 -5.27 3.07 2.07
C GLN A 29 -4.95 4.49 1.62
N VAL A 30 -5.12 4.76 0.32
CA VAL A 30 -4.88 6.10 -0.24
C VAL A 30 -6.09 6.55 -1.04
N ASP A 31 -6.29 7.87 -1.10
CA ASP A 31 -7.33 8.43 -1.97
C ASP A 31 -6.85 8.41 -3.42
N ASP A 32 -7.67 8.92 -4.34
CA ASP A 32 -7.38 8.88 -5.76
C ASP A 32 -6.14 9.70 -6.16
N THR A 33 -5.67 10.57 -5.29
CA THR A 33 -4.44 11.35 -5.52
C THR A 33 -3.22 10.76 -4.83
N GLY A 34 -3.40 9.76 -3.99
CA GLY A 34 -2.31 9.10 -3.27
C GLY A 34 -2.15 9.55 -1.82
N VAL A 35 -3.06 10.37 -1.30
CA VAL A 35 -3.01 10.81 0.10
C VAL A 35 -3.44 9.66 1.00
N ILE A 36 -2.62 9.36 2.02
CA ILE A 36 -2.82 8.23 2.92
C ILE A 36 -3.99 8.51 3.87
N LYS A 37 -4.96 7.58 3.88
CA LYS A 37 -6.09 7.60 4.80
C LYS A 37 -5.92 6.61 5.93
N LEU A 38 -5.12 5.56 5.72
CA LEU A 38 -4.84 4.55 6.73
C LEU A 38 -3.46 3.96 6.45
N TYR A 39 -2.67 3.79 7.51
CA TYR A 39 -1.30 3.28 7.44
C TYR A 39 -1.13 2.36 8.65
N ASN A 40 -0.95 1.05 8.42
CA ASN A 40 -1.00 0.12 9.53
C ASN A 40 0.35 0.00 10.25
N ARG A 41 0.32 -0.71 11.39
CA ARG A 41 1.51 -0.88 12.24
C ARG A 41 2.65 -1.59 11.51
N TRP A 42 2.33 -2.66 10.77
CA TRP A 42 3.35 -3.44 10.06
C TRP A 42 4.15 -2.56 9.09
N GLU A 43 3.44 -1.76 8.31
CA GLU A 43 4.07 -0.85 7.34
C GLU A 43 4.92 0.19 8.08
N SER A 44 4.41 0.76 9.17
CA SER A 44 5.11 1.74 9.97
C SER A 44 6.44 1.18 10.51
N GLU A 45 6.41 -0.03 11.03
CA GLU A 45 7.60 -0.68 11.59
C GLU A 45 8.60 -1.04 10.51
N MET A 46 8.14 -1.55 9.39
CA MET A 46 8.99 -1.94 8.27
C MET A 46 9.69 -0.74 7.64
N ALA A 47 8.94 0.33 7.40
CA ALA A 47 9.45 1.52 6.70
C ALA A 47 10.13 2.52 7.63
N GLY A 48 9.93 2.39 8.95
CA GLY A 48 10.49 3.35 9.91
C GLY A 48 9.79 4.70 9.88
N VAL A 49 8.51 4.74 9.52
CA VAL A 49 7.71 5.97 9.44
C VAL A 49 6.54 5.83 10.40
N ALA A 50 6.43 6.76 11.35
CA ALA A 50 5.33 6.73 12.31
C ALA A 50 3.98 6.89 11.61
N VAL A 51 2.96 6.18 12.11
CA VAL A 51 1.60 6.27 11.55
C VAL A 51 1.13 7.72 11.49
N SER A 52 1.36 8.49 12.56
CA SER A 52 0.94 9.90 12.62
C SER A 52 1.71 10.79 11.63
N ALA A 53 2.90 10.37 11.20
CA ALA A 53 3.69 11.09 10.21
C ALA A 53 3.30 10.71 8.79
N ALA A 54 2.66 9.56 8.61
CA ALA A 54 2.29 9.05 7.29
C ALA A 54 0.87 9.45 6.89
N GLU A 55 -0.09 9.26 7.80
CA GLU A 55 -1.50 9.56 7.48
C GLU A 55 -1.69 11.04 7.21
N GLY A 56 -2.41 11.35 6.13
CA GLY A 56 -2.61 12.70 5.66
C GLY A 56 -1.58 13.18 4.65
N ARG A 57 -0.51 12.41 4.40
CA ARG A 57 0.52 12.75 3.42
C ARG A 57 0.41 11.85 2.19
N ASN A 58 1.02 12.29 1.09
CA ASN A 58 1.01 11.50 -0.14
C ASN A 58 2.00 10.35 -0.03
N PHE A 59 1.53 9.12 -0.25
CA PHE A 59 2.37 7.93 -0.16
C PHE A 59 3.50 7.95 -1.18
N PHE A 60 3.19 8.30 -2.42
CA PHE A 60 4.14 8.17 -3.54
C PHE A 60 5.15 9.30 -3.61
N THR A 61 4.84 10.47 -3.08
CA THR A 61 5.70 11.65 -3.23
C THR A 61 6.32 12.13 -1.93
N GLN A 62 5.76 11.77 -0.78
CA GLN A 62 6.20 12.27 0.51
C GLN A 62 6.64 11.18 1.48
N VAL A 63 5.89 10.08 1.59
CA VAL A 63 6.16 9.02 2.57
C VAL A 63 7.14 7.99 2.01
N ALA A 64 6.95 7.58 0.77
CA ALA A 64 7.81 6.61 0.10
C ALA A 64 8.18 7.13 -1.30
N PRO A 65 8.99 8.21 -1.38
CA PRO A 65 9.29 8.81 -2.68
C PRO A 65 10.05 7.91 -3.63
N CYS A 66 10.63 6.80 -3.15
CA CYS A 66 11.20 5.78 -4.04
C CYS A 66 10.13 5.12 -4.91
N THR A 67 8.84 5.29 -4.60
CA THR A 67 7.73 4.77 -5.40
C THR A 67 7.21 5.77 -6.44
N ASN A 68 7.80 6.96 -6.51
CA ASN A 68 7.38 8.01 -7.45
C ASN A 68 8.00 7.75 -8.83
N ASN A 69 7.46 6.76 -9.52
CA ASN A 69 7.94 6.34 -10.83
C ASN A 69 6.81 5.62 -11.59
N ARG A 70 7.08 5.21 -12.83
CA ARG A 70 6.09 4.56 -13.69
C ARG A 70 5.58 3.25 -13.14
N LEU A 71 6.46 2.46 -12.52
CA LEU A 71 6.12 1.12 -12.05
C LEU A 71 5.10 1.15 -10.92
N MET A 72 5.23 2.13 -10.02
CA MET A 72 4.33 2.25 -8.86
C MET A 72 3.29 3.34 -9.07
N PHE A 73 3.70 4.60 -9.00
CA PHE A 73 2.76 5.73 -9.05
C PHE A 73 2.06 5.82 -10.40
N GLY A 74 2.80 5.57 -11.49
CA GLY A 74 2.21 5.56 -12.84
C GLY A 74 1.12 4.50 -12.97
N LYS A 75 1.41 3.28 -12.52
CA LYS A 75 0.45 2.18 -12.55
C LYS A 75 -0.79 2.49 -11.70
N PHE A 76 -0.57 3.10 -10.53
CA PHE A 76 -1.65 3.53 -9.65
C PHE A 76 -2.56 4.56 -10.34
N LYS A 77 -1.97 5.59 -10.94
CA LYS A 77 -2.73 6.64 -11.62
C LYS A 77 -3.54 6.09 -12.79
N ASP A 78 -2.95 5.18 -13.55
CA ASP A 78 -3.66 4.55 -14.67
C ASP A 78 -4.87 3.75 -14.17
N GLY A 79 -4.70 3.00 -13.08
CA GLY A 79 -5.77 2.22 -12.49
C GLY A 79 -6.92 3.08 -11.97
N VAL A 80 -6.59 4.20 -11.33
CA VAL A 80 -7.61 5.14 -10.84
C VAL A 80 -8.40 5.72 -12.02
N THR A 81 -7.71 6.12 -13.09
CA THR A 81 -8.34 6.68 -14.28
C THR A 81 -9.30 5.67 -14.93
N LYS A 82 -8.89 4.40 -14.99
CA LYS A 82 -9.71 3.34 -15.57
C LYS A 82 -10.82 2.83 -14.64
N GLY A 83 -10.71 3.12 -13.34
CA GLY A 83 -11.61 2.57 -12.34
C GLY A 83 -11.34 1.11 -12.01
N GLU A 84 -10.22 0.56 -12.43
CA GLU A 84 -9.82 -0.82 -12.22
C GLU A 84 -8.35 -0.90 -11.87
N LEU A 85 -8.02 -1.58 -10.76
CA LEU A 85 -6.63 -1.76 -10.38
C LEU A 85 -6.50 -3.02 -9.51
N ASP A 86 -5.74 -3.98 -10.01
CA ASP A 86 -5.33 -5.16 -9.25
C ASP A 86 -4.06 -5.68 -9.89
N SER A 87 -2.91 -5.29 -9.32
CA SER A 87 -1.62 -5.60 -9.91
C SER A 87 -0.65 -6.02 -8.81
N GLU A 88 -0.02 -7.17 -8.99
CA GLU A 88 1.03 -7.67 -8.08
C GLU A 88 2.36 -7.66 -8.79
N PHE A 89 3.41 -7.23 -8.09
CA PHE A 89 4.77 -7.22 -8.64
C PHE A 89 5.80 -7.14 -7.52
N ASN A 90 7.03 -7.50 -7.84
CA ASN A 90 8.16 -7.37 -6.93
C ASN A 90 8.71 -5.95 -7.00
N TYR A 91 9.18 -5.45 -5.85
CA TYR A 91 9.70 -4.09 -5.76
C TYR A 91 10.78 -4.04 -4.68
N THR A 92 11.59 -2.98 -4.67
CA THR A 92 12.58 -2.77 -3.63
C THR A 92 12.40 -1.37 -3.06
N PHE A 93 12.09 -1.28 -1.78
CA PHE A 93 12.01 -0.01 -1.07
C PHE A 93 13.41 0.42 -0.65
N THR A 94 13.74 1.70 -0.86
CA THR A 94 15.07 2.23 -0.56
C THR A 94 15.04 3.51 0.28
N TYR A 95 13.89 4.15 0.44
CA TYR A 95 13.83 5.46 1.09
C TYR A 95 13.93 5.32 2.61
N LYS A 96 14.95 5.97 3.20
CA LYS A 96 15.20 6.02 4.66
C LYS A 96 15.32 4.64 5.31
N MET A 97 15.70 3.63 4.54
CA MET A 97 15.84 2.28 5.05
C MET A 97 16.85 1.52 4.20
N LYS A 98 17.35 0.42 4.72
CA LYS A 98 18.16 -0.49 3.90
C LYS A 98 17.30 -0.99 2.75
N PRO A 99 17.87 -1.18 1.54
CA PRO A 99 17.10 -1.75 0.44
C PRO A 99 16.39 -3.03 0.90
N THR A 100 15.07 -3.03 0.79
CA THR A 100 14.23 -4.12 1.27
C THR A 100 13.37 -4.64 0.12
N ASN A 101 13.53 -5.92 -0.19
CA ASN A 101 12.76 -6.57 -1.25
C ASN A 101 11.37 -6.89 -0.74
N VAL A 102 10.35 -6.41 -1.47
CA VAL A 102 8.96 -6.59 -1.10
C VAL A 102 8.16 -7.07 -2.29
N GLN A 103 7.00 -7.61 -2.01
CA GLN A 103 5.96 -7.86 -3.01
C GLN A 103 4.87 -6.83 -2.77
N ILE A 104 4.45 -6.18 -3.86
CA ILE A 104 3.43 -5.13 -3.81
C ILE A 104 2.17 -5.64 -4.48
N ARG A 105 1.02 -5.30 -3.89
CA ARG A 105 -0.25 -5.42 -4.57
C ARG A 105 -0.94 -4.06 -4.53
N LEU A 106 -1.17 -3.48 -5.71
CA LEU A 106 -1.97 -2.27 -5.85
C LEU A 106 -3.39 -2.73 -6.18
N PHE A 107 -4.35 -2.29 -5.37
CA PHE A 107 -5.73 -2.78 -5.50
C PHE A 107 -6.72 -1.63 -5.33
N ARG A 108 -7.72 -1.58 -6.24
CA ARG A 108 -8.84 -0.64 -6.12
C ARG A 108 -10.11 -1.43 -5.88
N HIS A 109 -10.78 -1.15 -4.77
CA HIS A 109 -12.08 -1.74 -4.47
C HIS A 109 -13.13 -0.86 -5.16
N ALA A 110 -13.63 -1.32 -6.33
CA ALA A 110 -14.43 -0.49 -7.23
C ALA A 110 -15.73 0.00 -6.59
N SER A 111 -16.45 -0.85 -5.88
CA SER A 111 -17.74 -0.48 -5.30
C SER A 111 -17.65 0.57 -4.21
N SER A 112 -16.53 0.67 -3.52
CA SER A 112 -16.31 1.69 -2.48
C SER A 112 -15.41 2.83 -2.96
N SER A 113 -14.82 2.71 -4.14
CA SER A 113 -13.85 3.66 -4.69
C SER A 113 -12.67 3.89 -3.76
N THR A 114 -12.18 2.83 -3.11
CA THR A 114 -11.02 2.90 -2.23
C THR A 114 -9.82 2.23 -2.86
N ASN A 115 -8.63 2.80 -2.62
CA ASN A 115 -7.38 2.30 -3.19
C ASN A 115 -6.46 1.82 -2.08
N TRP A 116 -5.75 0.73 -2.34
CA TRP A 116 -4.94 0.06 -1.34
C TRP A 116 -3.57 -0.29 -1.90
N VAL A 117 -2.54 -0.03 -1.10
CA VAL A 117 -1.18 -0.50 -1.35
C VAL A 117 -0.90 -1.55 -0.28
N LEU A 118 -0.70 -2.80 -0.72
CA LEU A 118 -0.45 -3.91 0.18
C LEU A 118 1.00 -4.35 -0.02
N VAL A 119 1.72 -4.54 1.09
CA VAL A 119 3.16 -4.76 1.06
C VAL A 119 3.50 -6.00 1.86
N GLY A 120 4.18 -6.96 1.22
CA GLY A 120 4.68 -8.14 1.90
C GLY A 120 6.19 -8.27 1.72
N LEU A 121 6.89 -8.84 2.70
CA LEU A 121 8.30 -9.12 2.55
C LEU A 121 8.48 -10.27 1.56
N ARG A 122 9.46 -10.12 0.67
CA ARG A 122 9.80 -11.15 -0.30
C ARG A 122 11.02 -11.91 0.20
N ALA A 123 10.97 -13.23 0.13
CA ALA A 123 12.11 -14.06 0.47
C ALA A 123 13.31 -13.69 -0.41
N ALA A 124 14.48 -13.66 0.21
CA ALA A 124 15.71 -13.32 -0.50
C ALA A 124 16.06 -14.40 -1.54
#